data_c8a9ffbe37cc3c397f7e4f0412167211
#
_entry.id   c8a9ffbe37cc3c397f7e4f0412167211
#
_cell.length_a   1.000
_cell.length_b   1.000
_cell.length_c   1.000
_cell.angle_alpha   90.00
_cell.angle_beta   90.00
_cell.angle_gamma   90.00
#
_symmetry.space_group_name_H-M   'P 1'
#
loop_
_entity.id
_entity.type
_entity.pdbx_description
1 polymer ?
#
loop_
_entity_poly.entity_id
_entity_poly.type
_entity_poly.pdbx_seq_one_letter_code
_entity_poly.pdbx_strand_id
1 'polypeptide(L)'
;MRDYDFLDFYMPESGTNLFIDSMCVPKGSQNKKAAEMFINFMLEPEVGFANSDYVGYSTPNSKSFELVDDERRNDGISYLDEEYLSAHTEVFRALSPEGDRLMSELWTQIRSGN
;
A
#
# COMPACT_ATOMS: atom_id res chain seq x y z
N MET A 1 -9.88 -8.59 5.61
CA MET A 1 -11.12 -9.27 5.20
C MET A 1 -11.12 -10.75 5.54
N ARG A 2 -9.99 -11.34 5.92
CA ARG A 2 -9.90 -12.76 6.34
C ARG A 2 -10.81 -13.14 7.52
N ASP A 3 -11.30 -12.16 8.28
CA ASP A 3 -12.05 -12.41 9.52
C ASP A 3 -13.56 -12.15 9.41
N TYR A 4 -14.07 -11.81 8.23
CA TYR A 4 -15.47 -11.43 8.05
C TYR A 4 -16.04 -11.95 6.73
N ASP A 5 -16.75 -13.06 6.78
CA ASP A 5 -17.38 -13.73 5.63
C ASP A 5 -18.46 -12.89 4.91
N PHE A 6 -18.88 -11.78 5.52
CA PHE A 6 -19.89 -10.87 4.96
C PHE A 6 -19.30 -9.62 4.30
N LEU A 7 -17.96 -9.50 4.23
CA LEU A 7 -17.28 -8.43 3.54
C LEU A 7 -16.66 -8.97 2.24
N ASP A 8 -16.84 -8.21 1.18
CA ASP A 8 -16.24 -8.50 -0.11
C ASP A 8 -15.49 -7.26 -0.63
N PHE A 9 -14.55 -7.46 -1.54
CA PHE A 9 -13.76 -6.41 -2.15
C PHE A 9 -14.01 -6.38 -3.66
N TYR A 10 -14.34 -5.21 -4.17
CA TYR A 10 -14.60 -5.00 -5.58
C TYR A 10 -13.70 -3.91 -6.17
N MET A 11 -13.04 -4.21 -7.27
CA MET A 11 -12.31 -3.24 -8.08
C MET A 11 -13.14 -2.82 -9.28
N PRO A 12 -13.50 -1.52 -9.41
CA PRO A 12 -14.29 -1.05 -10.53
C PRO A 12 -13.53 -1.14 -11.86
N GLU A 13 -14.21 -1.47 -12.94
CA GLU A 13 -13.65 -1.41 -14.29
C GLU A 13 -13.20 0.01 -14.70
N SER A 14 -13.80 1.03 -14.09
CA SER A 14 -13.41 2.44 -14.28
C SER A 14 -12.04 2.78 -13.71
N GLY A 15 -11.47 1.87 -12.92
CA GLY A 15 -10.14 2.02 -12.33
C GLY A 15 -10.16 2.34 -10.84
N THR A 16 -8.97 2.31 -10.27
CA THR A 16 -8.72 2.57 -8.84
C THR A 16 -7.40 3.34 -8.66
N ASN A 17 -7.14 3.77 -7.44
CA ASN A 17 -5.87 4.40 -7.11
C ASN A 17 -4.83 3.36 -6.66
N LEU A 18 -3.59 3.60 -7.03
CA LEU A 18 -2.42 2.89 -6.56
C LEU A 18 -1.62 3.79 -5.60
N PHE A 19 -1.23 3.27 -4.46
CA PHE A 19 -0.32 3.96 -3.55
C PHE A 19 0.82 3.02 -3.14
N ILE A 20 1.93 3.61 -2.75
CA ILE A 20 3.14 2.90 -2.36
C ILE A 20 3.59 3.47 -1.02
N ASP A 21 3.50 2.66 0.03
CA ASP A 21 4.06 3.01 1.33
C ASP A 21 5.59 2.85 1.30
N SER A 22 6.28 3.88 1.74
CA SER A 22 7.74 3.93 1.64
C SER A 22 8.38 4.30 2.96
N MET A 23 9.43 3.60 3.33
CA MET A 23 10.31 3.99 4.42
C MET A 23 11.32 5.03 3.96
N CYS A 24 11.40 6.16 4.65
CA CYS A 24 12.30 7.24 4.32
C CYS A 24 13.21 7.62 5.49
N VAL A 25 14.45 7.97 5.18
CA VAL A 25 15.40 8.51 6.17
C VAL A 25 15.43 10.03 6.01
N PRO A 26 14.94 10.82 6.99
CA PRO A 26 14.99 12.27 6.92
C PRO A 26 16.43 12.80 6.77
N LYS A 27 16.61 13.88 6.01
CA LYS A 27 17.93 14.48 5.74
C LYS A 27 18.71 14.84 7.02
N GLY A 28 18.02 15.24 8.07
CA GLY A 28 18.61 15.61 9.37
C GLY A 28 18.81 14.47 10.35
N SER A 29 18.57 13.20 9.94
CA SER A 29 18.72 12.06 10.84
C SER A 29 20.14 11.92 11.37
N GLN A 30 20.28 11.81 12.70
CA GLN A 30 21.56 11.60 13.37
C GLN A 30 21.99 10.11 13.35
N ASN A 31 21.05 9.21 13.05
CA ASN A 31 21.25 7.76 13.06
C ASN A 31 21.04 7.14 11.67
N LYS A 32 21.48 7.84 10.62
CA LYS A 32 21.26 7.44 9.22
C LYS A 32 21.68 5.98 8.95
N LYS A 33 22.87 5.58 9.43
CA LYS A 33 23.38 4.22 9.23
C LYS A 33 22.48 3.16 9.86
N ALA A 34 21.98 3.41 11.08
CA ALA A 34 21.06 2.47 11.74
C ALA A 34 19.71 2.39 11.00
N ALA A 35 19.20 3.52 10.50
CA ALA A 35 17.99 3.54 9.69
C ALA A 35 18.16 2.77 8.38
N GLU A 36 19.26 2.95 7.69
CA GLU A 36 19.58 2.19 6.47
C GLU A 36 19.73 0.68 6.75
N MET A 37 20.33 0.30 7.87
CA MET A 37 20.43 -1.10 8.29
C MET A 37 19.05 -1.69 8.59
N PHE A 38 18.15 -0.92 9.21
CA PHE A 38 16.77 -1.37 9.46
C PHE A 38 15.99 -1.55 8.15
N ILE A 39 16.09 -0.60 7.22
CA ILE A 39 15.47 -0.73 5.89
C ILE A 39 16.02 -1.99 5.18
N ASN A 40 17.32 -2.21 5.25
CA ASN A 40 17.95 -3.39 4.65
C ASN A 40 17.45 -4.70 5.26
N PHE A 41 17.28 -4.73 6.59
CA PHE A 41 16.67 -5.86 7.29
C PHE A 41 15.22 -6.11 6.82
N MET A 42 14.41 -5.06 6.63
CA MET A 42 13.04 -5.18 6.13
C MET A 42 12.96 -5.69 4.67
N LEU A 43 14.08 -5.61 3.93
CA LEU A 43 14.18 -6.13 2.57
C LEU A 43 14.64 -7.60 2.50
N GLU A 44 15.00 -8.22 3.62
CA GLU A 44 15.26 -9.66 3.65
C GLU A 44 14.00 -10.43 3.28
N PRO A 45 14.09 -11.50 2.44
CA PRO A 45 12.92 -12.14 1.85
C PRO A 45 11.86 -12.59 2.87
N GLU A 46 12.27 -13.27 3.90
CA GLU A 46 11.39 -13.79 4.95
C GLU A 46 10.79 -12.66 5.80
N VAL A 47 11.56 -11.61 6.07
CA VAL A 47 11.09 -10.45 6.83
C VAL A 47 10.09 -9.64 6.00
N GLY A 48 10.41 -9.39 4.74
CA GLY A 48 9.52 -8.70 3.81
C GLY A 48 8.20 -9.46 3.58
N PHE A 49 8.28 -10.78 3.45
CA PHE A 49 7.10 -11.64 3.37
C PHE A 49 6.26 -11.57 4.65
N ALA A 50 6.86 -11.78 5.83
CA ALA A 50 6.14 -11.74 7.10
C ALA A 50 5.46 -10.38 7.33
N ASN A 51 6.13 -9.28 6.98
CA ASN A 51 5.56 -7.94 7.07
C ASN A 51 4.37 -7.77 6.10
N SER A 52 4.53 -8.17 4.85
CA SER A 52 3.47 -8.14 3.84
C SER A 52 2.25 -8.97 4.25
N ASP A 53 2.47 -10.15 4.78
CA ASP A 53 1.40 -11.05 5.23
C ASP A 53 0.66 -10.49 6.45
N TYR A 54 1.38 -9.95 7.42
CA TYR A 54 0.79 -9.34 8.63
C TYR A 54 -0.05 -8.10 8.30
N VAL A 55 0.48 -7.20 7.47
CA VAL A 55 -0.20 -5.95 7.08
C VAL A 55 -1.32 -6.21 6.07
N GLY A 56 -1.24 -7.29 5.30
CA GLY A 56 -2.18 -7.60 4.22
C GLY A 56 -1.89 -6.85 2.91
N TYR A 57 -0.73 -6.22 2.78
CA TYR A 57 -0.32 -5.50 1.56
C TYR A 57 0.55 -6.37 0.66
N SER A 58 0.48 -6.11 -0.63
CA SER A 58 1.37 -6.73 -1.60
C SER A 58 2.81 -6.27 -1.42
N THR A 59 3.76 -7.16 -1.65
CA THR A 59 5.18 -6.83 -1.55
C THR A 59 5.78 -6.52 -2.92
N PRO A 60 6.56 -5.43 -3.06
CA PRO A 60 7.34 -5.17 -4.28
C PRO A 60 8.65 -5.96 -4.32
N ASN A 61 9.00 -6.67 -3.26
CA ASN A 61 10.21 -7.49 -3.20
C ASN A 61 9.98 -8.84 -3.88
N SER A 62 10.63 -9.07 -5.02
CA SER A 62 10.47 -10.29 -5.82
C SER A 62 10.81 -11.57 -5.04
N LYS A 63 11.79 -11.52 -4.12
CA LYS A 63 12.15 -12.67 -3.30
C LYS A 63 11.13 -12.95 -2.19
N SER A 64 10.54 -11.92 -1.61
CA SER A 64 9.41 -12.08 -0.69
C SER A 64 8.17 -12.60 -1.42
N PHE A 65 7.94 -12.16 -2.67
CA PHE A 65 6.84 -12.66 -3.49
C PHE A 65 6.95 -14.16 -3.78
N GLU A 66 8.16 -14.70 -3.94
CA GLU A 66 8.38 -16.15 -4.10
C GLU A 66 7.87 -16.98 -2.90
N LEU A 67 7.70 -16.36 -1.73
CA LEU A 67 7.20 -16.99 -0.51
C LEU A 67 5.67 -16.88 -0.34
N VAL A 68 5.01 -16.06 -1.14
CA VAL A 68 3.55 -15.90 -1.11
C VAL A 68 2.91 -17.18 -1.64
N ASP A 69 1.83 -17.64 -1.01
CA ASP A 69 1.07 -18.79 -1.47
C ASP A 69 0.34 -18.54 -2.80
N ASP A 70 0.01 -19.62 -3.49
CA ASP A 70 -0.62 -19.54 -4.82
C ASP A 70 -2.06 -18.99 -4.75
N GLU A 71 -2.77 -19.21 -3.65
CA GLU A 71 -4.11 -18.66 -3.42
C GLU A 71 -4.08 -17.15 -3.45
N ARG A 72 -3.18 -16.54 -2.66
CA ARG A 72 -3.03 -15.09 -2.60
C ARG A 72 -2.42 -14.48 -3.88
N ARG A 73 -1.52 -15.22 -4.56
CA ARG A 73 -0.98 -14.74 -5.86
C ARG A 73 -2.04 -14.62 -6.93
N ASN A 74 -3.08 -15.46 -6.86
CA ASN A 74 -4.10 -15.59 -7.90
C ASN A 74 -5.49 -15.14 -7.44
N ASP A 75 -5.59 -14.43 -6.32
CA ASP A 75 -6.86 -13.92 -5.78
C ASP A 75 -7.48 -12.79 -6.62
N GLY A 76 -6.75 -12.27 -7.61
CA GLY A 76 -7.19 -11.17 -8.47
C GLY A 76 -7.30 -9.81 -7.76
N ILE A 77 -6.79 -9.70 -6.54
CA ILE A 77 -6.86 -8.51 -5.70
C ILE A 77 -5.47 -8.09 -5.21
N SER A 78 -4.74 -9.05 -4.63
CA SER A 78 -3.44 -8.77 -3.98
C SER A 78 -2.33 -8.49 -4.99
N TYR A 79 -2.31 -9.24 -6.09
CA TYR A 79 -1.28 -9.13 -7.12
C TYR A 79 -1.95 -9.05 -8.49
N LEU A 80 -2.13 -7.83 -8.95
CA LEU A 80 -2.72 -7.52 -10.24
C LEU A 80 -1.70 -7.66 -11.36
N ASP A 81 -2.14 -8.05 -12.54
CA ASP A 81 -1.30 -8.09 -13.71
C ASP A 81 -0.88 -6.68 -14.18
N GLU A 82 0.19 -6.62 -14.96
CA GLU A 82 0.77 -5.37 -15.43
C GLU A 82 -0.15 -4.63 -16.41
N GLU A 83 -0.97 -5.35 -17.15
CA GLU A 83 -1.95 -4.78 -18.08
C GLU A 83 -3.04 -4.04 -17.31
N TYR A 84 -3.62 -4.66 -16.27
CA TYR A 84 -4.60 -4.01 -15.41
C TYR A 84 -4.01 -2.81 -14.69
N LEU A 85 -2.82 -2.95 -14.11
CA LEU A 85 -2.15 -1.85 -13.40
C LEU A 85 -1.94 -0.64 -14.30
N SER A 86 -1.50 -0.84 -15.55
CA SER A 86 -1.24 0.26 -16.48
C SER A 86 -2.50 0.92 -17.03
N ALA A 87 -3.56 0.13 -17.25
CA ALA A 87 -4.79 0.61 -17.88
C ALA A 87 -5.82 1.17 -16.88
N HIS A 88 -5.85 0.65 -15.64
CA HIS A 88 -6.92 0.88 -14.67
C HIS A 88 -6.45 1.45 -13.33
N THR A 89 -5.17 1.81 -13.19
CA THR A 89 -4.72 2.45 -11.95
C THR A 89 -4.03 3.79 -12.17
N GLU A 90 -4.22 4.71 -11.22
CA GLU A 90 -3.46 5.95 -11.14
C GLU A 90 -2.75 6.03 -9.78
N VAL A 91 -1.49 6.46 -9.82
CA VAL A 91 -0.73 6.72 -8.60
C VAL A 91 -1.31 7.93 -7.88
N PHE A 92 -1.47 7.83 -6.58
CA PHE A 92 -1.94 8.92 -5.74
C PHE A 92 -1.06 10.16 -5.92
N ARG A 93 -1.68 11.28 -6.27
CA ARG A 93 -0.99 12.57 -6.47
C ARG A 93 -1.33 13.51 -5.33
N ALA A 94 -0.36 14.34 -4.96
CA ALA A 94 -0.61 15.43 -4.02
C ALA A 94 -1.71 16.36 -4.58
N LEU A 95 -2.66 16.70 -3.74
CA LEU A 95 -3.70 17.65 -4.09
C LEU A 95 -3.12 19.07 -4.24
N SER A 96 -3.83 19.93 -4.94
CA SER A 96 -3.54 21.37 -4.86
C SER A 96 -3.81 21.89 -3.43
N PRO A 97 -3.21 23.03 -3.02
CA PRO A 97 -3.50 23.61 -1.71
C PRO A 97 -5.00 23.87 -1.47
N GLU A 98 -5.75 24.19 -2.52
CA GLU A 98 -7.20 24.37 -2.46
C GLU A 98 -7.93 23.02 -2.29
N GLY A 99 -7.47 21.97 -2.98
CA GLY A 99 -7.98 20.60 -2.83
C GLY A 99 -7.74 20.05 -1.43
N ASP A 100 -6.55 20.25 -0.87
CA ASP A 100 -6.22 19.85 0.51
C ASP A 100 -7.10 20.54 1.54
N ARG A 101 -7.34 21.86 1.36
CA ARG A 101 -8.24 22.62 2.24
C ARG A 101 -9.66 22.07 2.17
N LEU A 102 -10.20 21.90 0.96
CA LEU A 102 -11.54 21.36 0.77
C LEU A 102 -11.69 19.95 1.36
N MET A 103 -10.73 19.07 1.11
CA MET A 103 -10.71 17.72 1.68
C MET A 103 -10.74 17.77 3.21
N SER A 104 -9.93 18.62 3.82
CA SER A 104 -9.86 18.80 5.28
C SER A 104 -11.17 19.35 5.87
N GLU A 105 -11.81 20.29 5.19
CA GLU A 105 -13.10 20.87 5.58
C GLU A 105 -14.21 19.78 5.52
N LEU A 106 -14.32 19.05 4.41
CA LEU A 106 -15.29 17.98 4.24
C LEU A 106 -15.09 16.85 5.26
N TRP A 107 -13.84 16.46 5.49
CA TRP A 107 -13.52 15.44 6.49
C TRP A 107 -13.92 15.86 7.91
N THR A 108 -13.70 17.14 8.24
CA THR A 108 -14.10 17.70 9.53
C THR A 108 -15.63 17.69 9.69
N GLN A 109 -16.37 18.08 8.66
CA GLN A 109 -17.83 18.04 8.65
C GLN A 109 -18.35 16.62 8.87
N ILE A 110 -17.84 15.64 8.14
CA ILE A 110 -18.23 14.22 8.28
C ILE A 110 -17.99 13.73 9.71
N ARG A 111 -16.83 14.04 10.29
CA ARG A 111 -16.50 13.60 11.66
C ARG A 111 -17.28 14.31 12.75
N SER A 112 -17.67 15.55 12.54
CA SER A 112 -18.48 16.34 13.51
C SER A 112 -19.95 16.02 13.45
N GLY A 113 -20.40 15.23 12.46
CA GLY A 113 -21.81 14.84 12.32
C GLY A 113 -22.75 15.97 11.88
N ASN A 114 -22.18 17.03 11.27
CA ASN A 114 -22.93 18.17 10.70
C ASN A 114 -23.02 18.08 9.20
#